data_68fb39147138b1359899832fe7aa937b
#
_entry.id   68fb39147138b1359899832fe7aa937b
#
_cell.length_a   1.000
_cell.length_b   1.000
_cell.length_c   1.000
_cell.angle_alpha   90.00
_cell.angle_beta   90.00
_cell.angle_gamma   90.00
#
_symmetry.space_group_name_H-M   'P 1'
#
loop_
_entity.id
_entity.type
_entity.pdbx_description
1 polymer ?
#
loop_
_entity_poly.entity_id
_entity_poly.type
_entity_poly.pdbx_seq_one_letter_code
_entity_poly.pdbx_strand_id
1 'polypeptide(L)'
;MRRLRNLSLSLSLIVISSCVLLAGDGLASAQSVSKPLGIFDAHGDVGTVLHPGSVDYDPKAQSYTISGSGENMWLTTDAFQFVWTKTAGDVTLTADIGFLTKTGNEHKKAVLMLRQSLDADSVYADVALHASGLTSLQFREEKGAVTNEIQSNFSGPLRLRIARRGDYIYMALSENGSVPKVAGGWLRIPLHGDFYAGLGVCSHDKDVVEKAVFSHVELTRPSGGASTPLPYSVLETVPVDSGDRRVVYLAPGRFEAPNWTRDGKAFLFNREGRINRLPVGSDQPVTIDTGLATRCNNDHGISPDSTQLAISDNSQGDHESQVYIVPIGGGAPRRITQKSPSYWHGWSPDGKTLAFVGQRDGEFDIYTIPAAGGDEMRLTTAKGLDDGPEYSPDGKYIYFNSERTGHMQIWRMKSDGSEQEQIFTDDLNNWFPHISPDGKWMVFLTYGADVMGHPEGKDVMLRLMSLDPNATDKKITVLAKLFGGQGTINVPSWSPDSKQVAFVSYMILPSED
;
A
#
# COMPACT_ATOMS: atom_id res chain seq x y z
N MET A 1 -18.45 -28.89 -66.17
CA MET A 1 -19.25 -29.91 -66.82
C MET A 1 -20.26 -30.48 -65.85
N ARG A 2 -21.55 -30.46 -66.26
CA ARG A 2 -22.73 -31.21 -65.76
C ARG A 2 -23.01 -31.12 -64.26
N ARG A 3 -24.03 -30.39 -63.76
CA ARG A 3 -25.50 -30.47 -63.87
C ARG A 3 -26.07 -31.85 -63.50
N LEU A 4 -26.94 -31.82 -62.45
CA LEU A 4 -28.28 -32.42 -62.36
C LEU A 4 -28.71 -32.35 -60.89
N ARG A 5 -29.66 -31.61 -60.42
CA ARG A 5 -31.14 -31.51 -60.55
C ARG A 5 -31.89 -32.74 -60.01
N ASN A 6 -32.79 -32.36 -59.12
CA ASN A 6 -34.15 -32.90 -58.83
C ASN A 6 -34.23 -33.78 -57.55
N LEU A 7 -35.32 -33.88 -56.80
CA LEU A 7 -36.71 -33.38 -56.87
C LEU A 7 -37.32 -33.49 -55.44
N SER A 8 -38.25 -32.61 -55.15
CA SER A 8 -39.15 -32.60 -54.02
C SER A 8 -40.12 -33.82 -53.98
N LEU A 9 -40.48 -34.26 -52.78
CA LEU A 9 -41.79 -34.85 -52.55
C LEU A 9 -42.34 -34.49 -51.17
N SER A 10 -43.45 -33.78 -51.19
CA SER A 10 -44.28 -33.45 -50.05
C SER A 10 -45.15 -34.66 -49.70
N LEU A 11 -45.25 -34.99 -48.41
CA LEU A 11 -46.32 -35.92 -47.97
C LEU A 11 -46.98 -35.28 -46.73
N SER A 12 -48.20 -34.81 -46.94
CA SER A 12 -49.09 -34.33 -45.89
C SER A 12 -49.74 -35.49 -45.20
N LEU A 13 -49.61 -35.60 -43.89
CA LEU A 13 -50.36 -36.50 -43.06
C LEU A 13 -51.29 -35.71 -42.14
N ILE A 14 -52.58 -35.82 -42.35
CA ILE A 14 -53.65 -35.32 -41.48
C ILE A 14 -53.78 -36.31 -40.32
N VAL A 15 -53.60 -35.78 -39.05
CA VAL A 15 -53.99 -36.60 -37.86
C VAL A 15 -55.01 -35.77 -37.06
N ILE A 16 -56.15 -36.46 -36.90
CA ILE A 16 -57.37 -36.01 -36.23
C ILE A 16 -57.06 -35.84 -34.72
N SER A 17 -57.39 -34.68 -34.18
CA SER A 17 -57.28 -34.34 -32.77
C SER A 17 -58.45 -34.84 -31.99
N SER A 18 -58.25 -35.75 -31.03
CA SER A 18 -59.23 -36.08 -29.99
C SER A 18 -58.95 -35.23 -28.75
N CYS A 19 -59.86 -34.29 -28.45
CA CYS A 19 -59.82 -33.50 -27.19
C CYS A 19 -60.17 -34.42 -26.02
N VAL A 20 -59.19 -34.59 -25.11
CA VAL A 20 -59.47 -35.06 -23.75
C VAL A 20 -59.32 -33.84 -22.82
N LEU A 21 -60.44 -33.39 -22.29
CA LEU A 21 -60.47 -32.43 -21.18
C LEU A 21 -60.00 -33.16 -19.92
N LEU A 22 -58.77 -32.83 -19.50
CA LEU A 22 -58.31 -33.08 -18.14
C LEU A 22 -58.39 -31.75 -17.37
N ALA A 23 -59.25 -31.71 -16.36
CA ALA A 23 -59.29 -30.66 -15.37
C ALA A 23 -57.94 -30.70 -14.61
N GLY A 24 -57.08 -29.76 -14.90
CA GLY A 24 -55.84 -29.56 -14.18
C GLY A 24 -56.08 -28.57 -13.04
N ASP A 25 -55.99 -29.06 -11.81
CA ASP A 25 -55.87 -28.23 -10.61
C ASP A 25 -54.74 -27.21 -10.78
N GLY A 26 -55.12 -25.94 -10.76
CA GLY A 26 -54.18 -24.83 -10.78
C GLY A 26 -53.35 -24.82 -9.51
N LEU A 27 -52.16 -25.41 -9.55
CA LEU A 27 -51.10 -25.07 -8.61
C LEU A 27 -50.69 -23.62 -8.88
N ALA A 28 -51.29 -22.72 -8.12
CA ALA A 28 -50.80 -21.35 -8.00
C ALA A 28 -49.35 -21.47 -7.55
N SER A 29 -48.42 -21.18 -8.47
CA SER A 29 -47.04 -20.92 -8.15
C SER A 29 -47.04 -19.78 -7.12
N ALA A 30 -46.85 -20.11 -5.87
CA ALA A 30 -46.58 -19.13 -4.85
C ALA A 30 -45.30 -18.39 -5.28
N GLN A 31 -45.46 -17.19 -5.81
CA GLN A 31 -44.35 -16.25 -5.92
C GLN A 31 -43.80 -16.10 -4.51
N SER A 32 -42.61 -16.63 -4.28
CA SER A 32 -41.83 -16.36 -3.07
C SER A 32 -41.64 -14.87 -3.02
N VAL A 33 -42.40 -14.18 -2.16
CA VAL A 33 -42.13 -12.75 -1.84
C VAL A 33 -40.72 -12.73 -1.25
N SER A 34 -39.77 -12.25 -2.03
CA SER A 34 -38.42 -12.07 -1.55
C SER A 34 -38.48 -11.18 -0.32
N LYS A 35 -37.89 -11.64 0.80
CA LYS A 35 -37.81 -10.82 2.02
C LYS A 35 -37.11 -9.49 1.66
N PRO A 36 -37.60 -8.36 2.18
CA PRO A 36 -36.90 -7.08 1.98
C PRO A 36 -35.46 -7.19 2.49
N LEU A 37 -34.50 -6.68 1.71
CA LEU A 37 -33.08 -6.65 2.05
C LEU A 37 -32.57 -5.21 2.32
N GLY A 38 -33.47 -4.30 2.73
CA GLY A 38 -33.12 -2.92 3.03
C GLY A 38 -32.57 -2.18 1.82
N ILE A 39 -31.30 -1.77 1.84
CA ILE A 39 -30.63 -1.05 0.75
C ILE A 39 -29.99 -1.97 -0.28
N PHE A 40 -30.01 -3.29 -0.07
CA PHE A 40 -29.37 -4.27 -0.95
C PHE A 40 -30.37 -4.97 -1.86
N ASP A 41 -29.91 -5.40 -3.04
CA ASP A 41 -30.73 -6.00 -4.09
C ASP A 41 -30.84 -7.52 -3.94
N ALA A 42 -29.75 -8.18 -3.49
CA ALA A 42 -29.66 -9.63 -3.42
C ALA A 42 -28.59 -10.10 -2.41
N HIS A 43 -28.61 -11.38 -2.11
CA HIS A 43 -27.57 -12.06 -1.33
C HIS A 43 -27.32 -13.47 -1.84
N GLY A 44 -26.17 -14.04 -1.50
CA GLY A 44 -25.81 -15.42 -1.80
C GLY A 44 -24.40 -15.74 -1.34
N ASP A 45 -24.06 -17.02 -1.39
CA ASP A 45 -22.70 -17.45 -1.14
C ASP A 45 -21.82 -17.17 -2.36
N VAL A 46 -20.63 -16.66 -2.12
CA VAL A 46 -19.56 -16.52 -3.10
C VAL A 46 -18.60 -17.68 -2.89
N GLY A 47 -18.24 -18.36 -3.98
CA GLY A 47 -17.40 -19.56 -3.93
C GLY A 47 -18.13 -20.78 -3.37
N THR A 48 -17.35 -21.77 -2.92
CA THR A 48 -17.90 -23.03 -2.41
C THR A 48 -17.94 -23.02 -0.89
N VAL A 49 -19.13 -23.16 -0.31
CA VAL A 49 -19.33 -23.28 1.13
C VAL A 49 -19.99 -24.60 1.47
N LEU A 50 -19.71 -25.18 2.64
CA LEU A 50 -20.38 -26.40 3.11
C LEU A 50 -21.77 -26.11 3.68
N HIS A 51 -21.94 -24.98 4.33
CA HIS A 51 -23.19 -24.55 4.95
C HIS A 51 -23.66 -23.26 4.28
N PRO A 52 -24.79 -23.28 3.55
CA PRO A 52 -25.33 -22.09 2.91
C PRO A 52 -25.54 -20.96 3.92
N GLY A 53 -25.12 -19.76 3.54
CA GLY A 53 -25.32 -18.57 4.35
C GLY A 53 -26.72 -18.01 4.27
N SER A 54 -27.01 -17.05 5.13
CA SER A 54 -28.30 -16.35 5.14
C SER A 54 -28.16 -14.89 5.55
N VAL A 55 -29.17 -14.10 5.18
CA VAL A 55 -29.29 -12.68 5.56
C VAL A 55 -30.69 -12.43 6.11
N ASP A 56 -30.76 -11.91 7.32
CA ASP A 56 -31.98 -11.40 7.94
C ASP A 56 -31.86 -9.89 8.11
N TYR A 57 -32.83 -9.13 7.55
CA TYR A 57 -32.96 -7.69 7.69
C TYR A 57 -34.08 -7.32 8.63
N ASP A 58 -33.77 -6.55 9.68
CA ASP A 58 -34.76 -5.95 10.56
C ASP A 58 -35.06 -4.50 10.10
N PRO A 59 -36.25 -4.25 9.51
CA PRO A 59 -36.58 -2.91 9.02
C PRO A 59 -36.83 -1.86 10.14
N LYS A 60 -37.09 -2.32 11.39
CA LYS A 60 -37.26 -1.42 12.53
C LYS A 60 -35.93 -0.97 13.10
N ALA A 61 -35.00 -1.89 13.26
CA ALA A 61 -33.65 -1.61 13.74
C ALA A 61 -32.71 -1.15 12.61
N GLN A 62 -33.13 -1.25 11.34
CA GLN A 62 -32.31 -1.01 10.16
C GLN A 62 -30.97 -1.74 10.22
N SER A 63 -31.03 -3.00 10.61
CA SER A 63 -29.84 -3.83 10.82
C SER A 63 -29.93 -5.14 10.05
N TYR A 64 -28.76 -5.67 9.72
CA TYR A 64 -28.58 -6.94 9.02
C TYR A 64 -27.91 -7.94 9.94
N THR A 65 -28.49 -9.12 10.09
CA THR A 65 -27.80 -10.28 10.67
C THR A 65 -27.39 -11.20 9.53
N ILE A 66 -26.10 -11.35 9.33
CA ILE A 66 -25.54 -12.18 8.26
C ILE A 66 -24.91 -13.41 8.89
N SER A 67 -25.33 -14.60 8.41
CA SER A 67 -24.76 -15.90 8.77
C SER A 67 -23.94 -16.40 7.60
N GLY A 68 -22.67 -16.71 7.81
CA GLY A 68 -21.77 -17.21 6.78
C GLY A 68 -20.88 -18.33 7.30
N SER A 69 -20.69 -19.36 6.48
CA SER A 69 -19.59 -20.29 6.58
C SER A 69 -18.53 -19.91 5.54
N GLY A 70 -17.57 -20.74 5.29
CA GLY A 70 -16.54 -20.50 4.29
C GLY A 70 -15.16 -20.34 4.92
N GLU A 71 -14.20 -20.86 4.19
CA GLU A 71 -12.86 -21.00 4.70
C GLU A 71 -12.14 -19.66 4.80
N ASN A 72 -12.30 -18.80 3.78
CA ASN A 72 -11.66 -17.47 3.81
C ASN A 72 -12.09 -16.58 2.63
N MET A 73 -11.78 -15.28 2.75
CA MET A 73 -11.62 -14.30 1.67
C MET A 73 -10.12 -13.95 1.65
N TRP A 74 -9.31 -14.83 1.02
CA TRP A 74 -7.85 -14.74 1.04
C TRP A 74 -7.25 -15.54 -0.12
N LEU A 75 -5.91 -15.49 -0.31
CA LEU A 75 -5.21 -16.15 -1.41
C LEU A 75 -5.84 -15.80 -2.76
N THR A 76 -6.13 -16.81 -3.59
CA THR A 76 -6.61 -16.63 -4.96
C THR A 76 -8.11 -16.82 -5.13
N THR A 77 -8.81 -17.32 -4.09
CA THR A 77 -10.25 -17.62 -4.15
C THR A 77 -10.94 -17.35 -2.82
N ASP A 78 -12.20 -16.94 -2.88
CA ASP A 78 -13.02 -16.55 -1.74
C ASP A 78 -14.13 -17.58 -1.48
N ALA A 79 -14.50 -17.76 -0.20
CA ALA A 79 -15.66 -18.53 0.23
C ALA A 79 -16.34 -17.82 1.41
N PHE A 80 -17.52 -17.19 1.18
CA PHE A 80 -18.22 -16.40 2.20
C PHE A 80 -19.64 -16.06 1.80
N GLN A 81 -20.50 -15.66 2.75
CA GLN A 81 -21.83 -15.10 2.48
C GLN A 81 -21.73 -13.61 2.20
N PHE A 82 -22.40 -13.15 1.14
CA PHE A 82 -22.42 -11.77 0.69
C PHE A 82 -23.84 -11.24 0.50
N VAL A 83 -24.13 -10.01 0.92
CA VAL A 83 -25.33 -9.24 0.57
C VAL A 83 -24.87 -7.97 -0.14
N TRP A 84 -25.50 -7.65 -1.28
CA TRP A 84 -24.97 -6.61 -2.16
C TRP A 84 -26.03 -5.81 -2.89
N THR A 85 -25.62 -4.64 -3.36
CA THR A 85 -26.28 -3.90 -4.45
C THR A 85 -25.28 -3.63 -5.56
N LYS A 86 -25.76 -3.50 -6.78
CA LYS A 86 -24.96 -3.16 -7.94
C LYS A 86 -24.86 -1.64 -8.06
N THR A 87 -23.65 -1.10 -8.23
CA THR A 87 -23.39 0.33 -8.25
C THR A 87 -22.25 0.66 -9.20
N ALA A 88 -21.98 1.96 -9.39
CA ALA A 88 -20.91 2.48 -10.23
C ALA A 88 -20.38 3.82 -9.69
N GLY A 89 -19.18 4.20 -10.14
CA GLY A 89 -18.57 5.49 -9.78
C GLY A 89 -18.09 5.56 -8.34
N ASP A 90 -18.04 6.76 -7.80
CA ASP A 90 -17.57 7.01 -6.44
C ASP A 90 -18.66 6.64 -5.42
N VAL A 91 -18.27 5.88 -4.43
CA VAL A 91 -19.18 5.41 -3.37
C VAL A 91 -18.48 5.38 -2.02
N THR A 92 -19.28 5.46 -0.98
CA THR A 92 -18.88 5.26 0.41
C THR A 92 -19.86 4.31 1.06
N LEU A 93 -19.38 3.18 1.57
CA LEU A 93 -20.16 2.22 2.36
C LEU A 93 -19.67 2.28 3.81
N THR A 94 -20.59 2.50 4.75
CA THR A 94 -20.29 2.61 6.18
C THR A 94 -21.23 1.70 6.96
N ALA A 95 -20.72 1.05 8.01
CA ALA A 95 -21.56 0.29 8.96
C ALA A 95 -20.87 0.18 10.32
N ASP A 96 -21.68 -0.03 11.36
CA ASP A 96 -21.24 -0.54 12.64
C ASP A 96 -21.30 -2.07 12.60
N ILE A 97 -20.25 -2.75 13.07
CA ILE A 97 -20.11 -4.20 12.98
C ILE A 97 -19.90 -4.82 14.36
N GLY A 98 -20.58 -5.91 14.63
CA GLY A 98 -20.37 -6.73 15.83
C GLY A 98 -20.59 -8.21 15.56
N PHE A 99 -19.72 -9.07 16.10
CA PHE A 99 -19.94 -10.52 16.10
C PHE A 99 -20.91 -10.91 17.21
N LEU A 100 -21.83 -11.83 16.90
CA LEU A 100 -22.77 -12.35 17.90
C LEU A 100 -22.12 -13.34 18.88
N THR A 101 -21.02 -13.99 18.46
CA THR A 101 -20.27 -14.94 19.29
C THR A 101 -18.85 -14.42 19.51
N LYS A 102 -18.37 -14.53 20.76
CA LYS A 102 -16.97 -14.23 21.12
C LYS A 102 -16.04 -15.43 20.96
N THR A 103 -16.61 -16.60 20.71
CA THR A 103 -15.90 -17.88 20.48
C THR A 103 -15.76 -18.13 19.00
N GLY A 104 -15.00 -19.14 18.60
CA GLY A 104 -14.75 -19.51 17.21
C GLY A 104 -13.34 -19.06 16.76
N ASN A 105 -13.13 -19.10 15.45
CA ASN A 105 -11.82 -18.72 14.88
C ASN A 105 -11.56 -17.21 15.07
N GLU A 106 -10.38 -16.85 15.55
CA GLU A 106 -9.97 -15.45 15.73
C GLU A 106 -9.87 -14.67 14.42
N HIS A 107 -9.69 -15.37 13.30
CA HIS A 107 -9.64 -14.80 11.96
C HIS A 107 -10.98 -14.80 11.23
N LYS A 108 -12.10 -15.21 11.85
CA LYS A 108 -13.41 -15.00 11.26
C LYS A 108 -13.61 -13.53 10.95
N LYS A 109 -14.25 -13.22 9.82
CA LYS A 109 -14.32 -11.87 9.27
C LYS A 109 -15.75 -11.39 9.08
N ALA A 110 -15.96 -10.11 9.34
CA ALA A 110 -17.11 -9.34 8.89
C ALA A 110 -16.60 -8.12 8.13
N VAL A 111 -17.08 -7.92 6.90
CA VAL A 111 -16.47 -6.98 5.96
C VAL A 111 -17.47 -6.02 5.31
N LEU A 112 -16.96 -4.84 4.98
CA LEU A 112 -17.53 -3.96 3.97
C LEU A 112 -16.73 -4.15 2.68
N MET A 113 -17.38 -4.49 1.57
CA MET A 113 -16.68 -4.92 0.36
C MET A 113 -17.15 -4.19 -0.90
N LEU A 114 -16.19 -3.87 -1.77
CA LEU A 114 -16.39 -3.47 -3.16
C LEU A 114 -15.72 -4.53 -4.05
N ARG A 115 -16.48 -5.15 -4.98
CA ARG A 115 -15.92 -6.21 -5.85
C ARG A 115 -16.45 -6.14 -7.27
N GLN A 116 -15.61 -6.51 -8.24
CA GLN A 116 -15.95 -6.41 -9.66
C GLN A 116 -17.03 -7.37 -10.09
N SER A 117 -17.00 -8.61 -9.61
CA SER A 117 -17.97 -9.65 -9.95
C SER A 117 -18.28 -10.54 -8.74
N LEU A 118 -19.25 -11.45 -8.88
CA LEU A 118 -19.58 -12.46 -7.87
C LEU A 118 -18.73 -13.74 -8.00
N ASP A 119 -17.77 -13.79 -8.93
CA ASP A 119 -16.84 -14.91 -9.07
C ASP A 119 -15.95 -15.01 -7.83
N ALA A 120 -15.62 -16.22 -7.40
CA ALA A 120 -14.79 -16.46 -6.21
C ALA A 120 -13.38 -15.85 -6.30
N ASP A 121 -12.87 -15.65 -7.51
CA ASP A 121 -11.54 -15.11 -7.79
C ASP A 121 -11.56 -13.63 -8.24
N SER A 122 -12.66 -12.91 -7.99
CA SER A 122 -12.88 -11.53 -8.43
C SER A 122 -11.83 -10.56 -7.90
N VAL A 123 -11.58 -9.49 -8.68
CA VAL A 123 -10.97 -8.24 -8.17
C VAL A 123 -11.85 -7.67 -7.08
N TYR A 124 -11.28 -7.28 -5.94
CA TYR A 124 -12.02 -6.68 -4.84
C TYR A 124 -11.13 -5.86 -3.90
N ALA A 125 -11.76 -5.03 -3.10
CA ALA A 125 -11.23 -4.51 -1.86
C ALA A 125 -12.29 -4.58 -0.76
N ASP A 126 -11.88 -4.90 0.46
CA ASP A 126 -12.76 -4.87 1.62
C ASP A 126 -12.07 -4.25 2.84
N VAL A 127 -12.88 -3.71 3.75
CA VAL A 127 -12.45 -3.36 5.10
C VAL A 127 -12.93 -4.47 6.02
N ALA A 128 -12.00 -5.32 6.45
CA ALA A 128 -12.26 -6.51 7.24
C ALA A 128 -12.04 -6.26 8.73
N LEU A 129 -13.07 -6.55 9.54
CA LEU A 129 -12.95 -6.71 10.99
C LEU A 129 -12.81 -8.19 11.31
N HIS A 130 -11.73 -8.58 11.98
CA HIS A 130 -11.51 -9.92 12.50
C HIS A 130 -12.02 -10.04 13.96
N ALA A 131 -12.34 -11.25 14.39
CA ALA A 131 -12.76 -11.48 15.77
C ALA A 131 -11.66 -11.17 16.79
N SER A 132 -10.39 -11.27 16.42
CA SER A 132 -9.24 -10.83 17.23
C SER A 132 -9.18 -9.31 17.43
N GLY A 133 -9.99 -8.54 16.70
CA GLY A 133 -9.93 -7.07 16.66
C GLY A 133 -8.99 -6.52 15.57
N LEU A 134 -8.21 -7.36 14.89
CA LEU A 134 -7.45 -6.94 13.71
C LEU A 134 -8.40 -6.34 12.67
N THR A 135 -8.04 -5.19 12.14
CA THR A 135 -8.80 -4.51 11.08
C THR A 135 -7.85 -4.13 9.96
N SER A 136 -8.21 -4.48 8.75
CA SER A 136 -7.36 -4.24 7.58
C SER A 136 -8.17 -3.91 6.32
N LEU A 137 -7.54 -3.21 5.40
CA LEU A 137 -7.97 -3.13 4.01
C LEU A 137 -7.36 -4.32 3.27
N GLN A 138 -8.17 -5.30 2.88
CA GLN A 138 -7.75 -6.46 2.08
C GLN A 138 -8.12 -6.24 0.61
N PHE A 139 -7.29 -6.71 -0.31
CA PHE A 139 -7.53 -6.47 -1.73
C PHE A 139 -6.88 -7.50 -2.65
N ARG A 140 -7.52 -7.73 -3.78
CA ARG A 140 -7.03 -8.49 -4.93
C ARG A 140 -7.07 -7.60 -6.16
N GLU A 141 -5.89 -7.26 -6.70
CA GLU A 141 -5.76 -6.28 -7.80
C GLU A 141 -6.17 -6.85 -9.16
N GLU A 142 -5.98 -8.15 -9.37
CA GLU A 142 -6.28 -8.85 -10.62
C GLU A 142 -7.06 -10.13 -10.32
N LYS A 143 -7.94 -10.53 -11.26
CA LYS A 143 -8.71 -11.76 -11.13
C LYS A 143 -7.80 -12.97 -10.95
N GLY A 144 -8.01 -13.73 -9.88
CA GLY A 144 -7.22 -14.92 -9.56
C GLY A 144 -5.83 -14.64 -8.96
N ALA A 145 -5.46 -13.38 -8.74
CA ALA A 145 -4.24 -13.03 -8.02
C ALA A 145 -4.38 -13.30 -6.51
N VAL A 146 -3.26 -13.30 -5.80
CA VAL A 146 -3.27 -13.40 -4.34
C VAL A 146 -3.84 -12.13 -3.70
N THR A 147 -4.52 -12.30 -2.58
CA THR A 147 -4.98 -11.20 -1.74
C THR A 147 -3.82 -10.67 -0.89
N ASN A 148 -3.73 -9.36 -0.80
CA ASN A 148 -2.81 -8.62 0.07
C ASN A 148 -3.60 -7.80 1.08
N GLU A 149 -2.93 -7.29 2.12
CA GLU A 149 -3.59 -6.43 3.10
C GLU A 149 -2.76 -5.23 3.53
N ILE A 150 -3.47 -4.21 4.04
CA ILE A 150 -2.90 -3.12 4.83
C ILE A 150 -3.59 -3.13 6.17
N GLN A 151 -2.88 -3.56 7.21
CA GLN A 151 -3.36 -3.59 8.57
C GLN A 151 -3.41 -2.18 9.16
N SER A 152 -4.54 -1.81 9.76
CA SER A 152 -4.65 -0.55 10.48
C SER A 152 -3.96 -0.61 11.85
N ASN A 153 -3.67 0.55 12.41
CA ASN A 153 -3.22 0.67 13.80
C ASN A 153 -4.39 0.77 14.82
N PHE A 154 -5.65 0.66 14.35
CA PHE A 154 -6.82 0.54 15.21
C PHE A 154 -7.06 -0.94 15.55
N SER A 155 -7.53 -1.22 16.76
CA SER A 155 -7.92 -2.57 17.19
C SER A 155 -9.39 -2.59 17.59
N GLY A 156 -10.19 -3.44 16.95
CA GLY A 156 -11.60 -3.65 17.26
C GLY A 156 -12.48 -2.40 17.11
N PRO A 157 -12.41 -1.65 16.00
CA PRO A 157 -13.28 -0.51 15.76
C PRO A 157 -14.74 -0.98 15.70
N LEU A 158 -15.66 -0.11 16.14
CA LEU A 158 -17.10 -0.36 16.02
C LEU A 158 -17.58 -0.01 14.59
N ARG A 159 -17.19 1.16 14.07
CA ARG A 159 -17.66 1.66 12.78
C ARG A 159 -16.55 1.58 11.74
N LEU A 160 -16.87 0.95 10.62
CA LEU A 160 -16.00 0.78 9.47
C LEU A 160 -16.56 1.57 8.28
N ARG A 161 -15.65 2.05 7.45
CA ARG A 161 -15.97 2.69 6.16
C ARG A 161 -15.00 2.21 5.11
N ILE A 162 -15.53 1.81 3.95
CA ILE A 162 -14.79 1.69 2.70
C ILE A 162 -15.26 2.77 1.74
N ALA A 163 -14.32 3.47 1.10
CA ALA A 163 -14.64 4.52 0.15
C ALA A 163 -13.84 4.34 -1.13
N ARG A 164 -14.51 4.57 -2.27
CA ARG A 164 -13.90 4.65 -3.60
C ARG A 164 -13.97 6.09 -4.10
N ARG A 165 -12.82 6.60 -4.59
CA ARG A 165 -12.66 7.91 -5.25
C ARG A 165 -11.85 7.72 -6.52
N GLY A 166 -12.50 7.81 -7.68
CA GLY A 166 -11.90 7.39 -8.95
C GLY A 166 -11.52 5.92 -8.91
N ASP A 167 -10.25 5.60 -9.20
CA ASP A 167 -9.72 4.24 -9.10
C ASP A 167 -9.16 3.90 -7.72
N TYR A 168 -9.13 4.86 -6.79
CA TYR A 168 -8.54 4.66 -5.47
C TYR A 168 -9.57 4.24 -4.43
N ILE A 169 -9.17 3.33 -3.54
CA ILE A 169 -9.95 2.83 -2.41
C ILE A 169 -9.16 3.05 -1.13
N TYR A 170 -9.84 3.39 -0.04
CA TYR A 170 -9.25 3.55 1.28
C TYR A 170 -10.23 3.16 2.39
N MET A 171 -9.67 2.95 3.60
CA MET A 171 -10.46 2.67 4.80
C MET A 171 -10.48 3.85 5.77
N ALA A 172 -11.61 3.98 6.47
CA ALA A 172 -11.73 4.86 7.62
C ALA A 172 -12.45 4.13 8.76
N LEU A 173 -12.04 4.39 10.01
CA LEU A 173 -12.44 3.62 11.19
C LEU A 173 -12.84 4.53 12.34
N SER A 174 -13.73 4.05 13.22
CA SER A 174 -14.08 4.70 14.48
C SER A 174 -14.27 3.67 15.60
N GLU A 175 -13.69 3.90 16.76
CA GLU A 175 -13.79 3.02 17.93
C GLU A 175 -15.17 3.04 18.58
N ASN A 176 -15.88 4.18 18.53
CA ASN A 176 -17.08 4.43 19.32
C ASN A 176 -18.31 4.84 18.48
N GLY A 177 -18.32 4.55 17.17
CA GLY A 177 -19.42 4.90 16.29
C GLY A 177 -19.50 6.39 15.92
N SER A 178 -18.51 7.20 16.26
CA SER A 178 -18.37 8.57 15.76
C SER A 178 -18.05 8.58 14.25
N VAL A 179 -17.86 9.77 13.68
CA VAL A 179 -17.41 9.90 12.30
C VAL A 179 -16.08 9.13 12.11
N PRO A 180 -16.01 8.19 11.16
CA PRO A 180 -14.80 7.44 10.93
C PRO A 180 -13.63 8.34 10.52
N LYS A 181 -12.46 8.11 11.11
CA LYS A 181 -11.21 8.75 10.74
C LYS A 181 -10.46 7.87 9.75
N VAL A 182 -9.82 8.50 8.78
CA VAL A 182 -8.93 7.80 7.83
C VAL A 182 -7.95 6.91 8.57
N ALA A 183 -7.78 5.69 8.09
CA ALA A 183 -6.93 4.67 8.72
C ALA A 183 -5.90 4.05 7.76
N GLY A 184 -5.76 4.59 6.57
CA GLY A 184 -4.78 4.19 5.57
C GLY A 184 -5.39 3.55 4.32
N GLY A 185 -4.53 3.07 3.43
CA GLY A 185 -4.90 2.22 2.31
C GLY A 185 -5.14 2.89 0.97
N TRP A 186 -4.81 4.12 0.73
CA TRP A 186 -4.99 4.75 -0.60
C TRP A 186 -4.36 3.92 -1.73
N LEU A 187 -5.13 2.95 -2.24
CA LEU A 187 -4.70 1.97 -3.25
C LEU A 187 -5.48 2.13 -4.53
N ARG A 188 -4.80 1.96 -5.65
CA ARG A 188 -5.44 1.89 -6.95
C ARG A 188 -5.97 0.49 -7.22
N ILE A 189 -7.30 0.33 -7.14
CA ILE A 189 -8.01 -0.92 -7.46
C ILE A 189 -8.97 -0.63 -8.61
N PRO A 190 -8.65 -1.01 -9.84
CA PRO A 190 -9.46 -0.68 -11.00
C PRO A 190 -10.73 -1.52 -11.05
N LEU A 191 -11.84 -0.97 -10.54
CA LEU A 191 -13.18 -1.51 -10.73
C LEU A 191 -13.79 -0.82 -11.96
N HIS A 192 -14.09 -1.59 -12.99
CA HIS A 192 -14.55 -1.09 -14.28
C HIS A 192 -16.06 -1.14 -14.41
N GLY A 193 -16.67 -0.03 -14.86
CA GLY A 193 -18.12 0.06 -15.06
C GLY A 193 -18.91 -0.20 -13.77
N ASP A 194 -19.88 -1.10 -13.84
CA ASP A 194 -20.65 -1.53 -12.67
C ASP A 194 -19.85 -2.52 -11.83
N PHE A 195 -19.99 -2.42 -10.52
CA PHE A 195 -19.42 -3.33 -9.53
C PHE A 195 -20.40 -3.56 -8.38
N TYR A 196 -20.09 -4.44 -7.44
CA TYR A 196 -20.92 -4.77 -6.31
C TYR A 196 -20.38 -4.15 -5.03
N ALA A 197 -21.26 -3.50 -4.27
CA ALA A 197 -20.98 -2.96 -2.94
C ALA A 197 -21.86 -3.68 -1.92
N GLY A 198 -21.27 -4.15 -0.80
CA GLY A 198 -22.04 -4.93 0.15
C GLY A 198 -21.31 -5.34 1.42
N LEU A 199 -21.97 -6.22 2.18
CA LEU A 199 -21.54 -6.74 3.46
C LEU A 199 -21.25 -8.23 3.35
N GLY A 200 -20.16 -8.69 3.95
CA GLY A 200 -19.79 -10.10 3.90
C GLY A 200 -19.44 -10.69 5.26
N VAL A 201 -19.66 -12.00 5.43
CA VAL A 201 -19.28 -12.77 6.61
C VAL A 201 -18.64 -14.09 6.20
N CYS A 202 -17.51 -14.40 6.80
CA CYS A 202 -16.78 -15.65 6.64
C CYS A 202 -16.36 -16.16 8.02
N SER A 203 -16.54 -17.48 8.26
CA SER A 203 -16.22 -18.12 9.55
C SER A 203 -14.73 -18.41 9.74
N HIS A 204 -13.96 -18.41 8.67
CA HIS A 204 -12.58 -18.92 8.62
C HIS A 204 -12.45 -20.38 9.09
N ASP A 205 -13.55 -21.11 8.97
CA ASP A 205 -13.68 -22.54 9.23
C ASP A 205 -14.86 -23.08 8.39
N LYS A 206 -14.57 -23.96 7.42
CA LYS A 206 -15.59 -24.46 6.49
C LYS A 206 -16.72 -25.23 7.18
N ASP A 207 -16.47 -25.78 8.35
CA ASP A 207 -17.42 -26.63 9.12
C ASP A 207 -18.30 -25.82 10.10
N VAL A 208 -18.06 -24.50 10.22
CA VAL A 208 -18.73 -23.62 11.18
C VAL A 208 -19.50 -22.51 10.47
N VAL A 209 -20.68 -22.16 11.00
CA VAL A 209 -21.44 -20.96 10.61
C VAL A 209 -21.27 -19.90 11.68
N GLU A 210 -20.71 -18.75 11.29
CA GLU A 210 -20.58 -17.58 12.16
C GLU A 210 -21.59 -16.50 11.81
N LYS A 211 -21.88 -15.62 12.78
CA LYS A 211 -22.86 -14.54 12.61
C LYS A 211 -22.30 -13.21 13.00
N ALA A 212 -22.55 -12.20 12.16
CA ALA A 212 -22.29 -10.82 12.48
C ALA A 212 -23.54 -9.95 12.27
N VAL A 213 -23.63 -8.89 13.06
CA VAL A 213 -24.66 -7.86 12.93
C VAL A 213 -24.01 -6.60 12.36
N PHE A 214 -24.68 -6.04 11.37
CA PHE A 214 -24.34 -4.76 10.77
C PHE A 214 -25.50 -3.80 11.02
N SER A 215 -25.21 -2.64 11.61
CA SER A 215 -26.18 -1.59 11.87
C SER A 215 -25.67 -0.25 11.36
N HIS A 216 -26.56 0.75 11.25
CA HIS A 216 -26.23 2.05 10.67
C HIS A 216 -25.58 1.93 9.30
N VAL A 217 -26.11 1.00 8.48
CA VAL A 217 -25.56 0.72 7.16
C VAL A 217 -25.99 1.81 6.20
N GLU A 218 -24.99 2.49 5.64
CA GLU A 218 -25.20 3.60 4.71
C GLU A 218 -24.34 3.39 3.45
N LEU A 219 -24.97 3.50 2.29
CA LEU A 219 -24.29 3.57 1.00
C LEU A 219 -24.58 4.95 0.39
N THR A 220 -23.57 5.78 0.32
CA THR A 220 -23.67 7.15 -0.18
C THR A 220 -22.79 7.37 -1.40
N ARG A 221 -23.12 8.41 -2.17
CA ARG A 221 -22.27 8.93 -3.24
C ARG A 221 -21.86 10.35 -2.88
N PRO A 222 -20.59 10.73 -3.11
CA PRO A 222 -20.16 12.10 -2.85
C PRO A 222 -21.06 13.08 -3.60
N SER A 223 -21.53 14.11 -2.91
CA SER A 223 -22.15 15.25 -3.57
C SER A 223 -21.03 16.00 -4.29
N GLY A 224 -21.04 16.02 -5.61
CA GLY A 224 -19.96 16.55 -6.46
C GLY A 224 -19.67 18.05 -6.25
N GLY A 225 -19.15 18.42 -5.10
CA GLY A 225 -18.56 19.72 -4.79
C GLY A 225 -17.06 19.69 -5.05
N ALA A 226 -16.50 20.73 -5.65
CA ALA A 226 -15.07 20.91 -5.75
C ALA A 226 -14.51 21.24 -4.35
N SER A 227 -14.11 20.24 -3.60
CA SER A 227 -13.39 20.42 -2.33
C SER A 227 -11.89 20.47 -2.59
N THR A 228 -11.16 21.27 -1.82
CA THR A 228 -9.69 21.27 -1.88
C THR A 228 -9.19 19.94 -1.29
N PRO A 229 -8.47 19.10 -2.07
CA PRO A 229 -7.96 17.85 -1.57
C PRO A 229 -7.03 18.07 -0.37
N LEU A 230 -7.18 17.25 0.66
CA LEU A 230 -6.31 17.25 1.83
C LEU A 230 -5.27 16.13 1.65
N PRO A 231 -3.97 16.46 1.59
CA PRO A 231 -2.93 15.45 1.59
C PRO A 231 -2.79 14.84 2.98
N TYR A 232 -2.60 13.52 3.02
CA TYR A 232 -2.21 12.75 4.19
C TYR A 232 -0.93 11.98 3.86
N SER A 233 -0.04 11.88 4.83
CA SER A 233 1.07 10.94 4.78
C SER A 233 0.81 9.78 5.72
N VAL A 234 1.19 8.57 5.31
CA VAL A 234 1.04 7.34 6.06
C VAL A 234 2.40 6.67 6.18
N LEU A 235 2.93 6.59 7.40
CA LEU A 235 4.10 5.76 7.70
C LEU A 235 3.65 4.32 7.84
N GLU A 236 4.25 3.46 7.06
CA GLU A 236 3.94 2.04 7.00
C GLU A 236 5.20 1.19 7.14
N THR A 237 5.02 -0.05 7.54
CA THR A 237 6.05 -1.09 7.45
C THR A 237 5.54 -2.27 6.62
N VAL A 238 6.47 -2.97 5.97
CA VAL A 238 6.17 -4.19 5.22
C VAL A 238 7.24 -5.23 5.50
N PRO A 239 6.87 -6.48 5.88
CA PRO A 239 7.82 -7.58 5.99
C PRO A 239 8.38 -7.98 4.63
N VAL A 240 9.63 -8.46 4.59
CA VAL A 240 10.29 -8.89 3.34
C VAL A 240 9.78 -10.23 2.80
N ASP A 241 9.13 -11.02 3.63
CA ASP A 241 8.60 -12.35 3.32
C ASP A 241 7.10 -12.36 3.01
N SER A 242 6.42 -11.22 3.17
CA SER A 242 5.02 -11.04 2.79
C SER A 242 4.80 -9.64 2.22
N GLY A 243 3.68 -9.46 1.50
CA GLY A 243 3.22 -8.14 1.05
C GLY A 243 2.33 -7.41 2.06
N ASP A 244 2.21 -7.92 3.30
CA ASP A 244 1.26 -7.42 4.30
C ASP A 244 1.78 -6.14 4.93
N ARG A 245 1.20 -5.03 4.53
CA ARG A 245 1.57 -3.71 5.01
C ARG A 245 0.90 -3.43 6.36
N ARG A 246 1.57 -2.63 7.19
CA ARG A 246 1.01 -2.18 8.47
C ARG A 246 1.14 -0.68 8.61
N VAL A 247 0.03 0.00 8.88
CA VAL A 247 0.03 1.41 9.25
C VAL A 247 0.66 1.58 10.63
N VAL A 248 1.68 2.41 10.72
CA VAL A 248 2.36 2.77 11.98
C VAL A 248 1.84 4.11 12.49
N TYR A 249 1.80 5.11 11.59
CA TYR A 249 1.37 6.46 11.90
C TYR A 249 0.80 7.12 10.65
N LEU A 250 -0.23 7.94 10.82
CA LEU A 250 -0.74 8.77 9.75
C LEU A 250 -1.13 10.16 10.28
N ALA A 251 -0.97 11.15 9.46
CA ALA A 251 -1.32 12.53 9.79
C ALA A 251 -1.67 13.34 8.53
N PRO A 252 -2.54 14.36 8.67
CA PRO A 252 -2.71 15.34 7.61
C PRO A 252 -1.43 16.12 7.37
N GLY A 253 -1.27 16.58 6.14
CA GLY A 253 -0.06 17.23 5.66
C GLY A 253 1.00 16.24 5.22
N ARG A 254 2.16 16.78 4.84
CA ARG A 254 3.27 15.99 4.34
C ARG A 254 4.29 15.72 5.45
N PHE A 255 4.64 14.45 5.59
CA PHE A 255 5.88 13.98 6.20
C PHE A 255 6.47 12.88 5.33
N GLU A 256 7.78 12.62 5.44
CA GLU A 256 8.51 11.84 4.44
C GLU A 256 9.79 11.22 4.98
N ALA A 257 10.35 10.25 4.21
CA ALA A 257 11.67 9.67 4.42
C ALA A 257 11.86 9.04 5.81
N PRO A 258 11.20 7.91 6.09
CA PRO A 258 11.28 7.28 7.39
C PRO A 258 12.61 6.56 7.56
N ASN A 259 13.28 6.84 8.67
CA ASN A 259 14.54 6.22 9.06
C ASN A 259 14.32 5.43 10.36
N TRP A 260 14.54 4.13 10.36
CA TRP A 260 14.38 3.34 11.58
C TRP A 260 15.58 3.56 12.50
N THR A 261 15.35 3.78 13.81
CA THR A 261 16.46 3.84 14.77
C THR A 261 17.11 2.46 14.91
N ARG A 262 18.44 2.43 15.12
CA ARG A 262 19.20 1.18 15.17
C ARG A 262 18.82 0.26 16.33
N ASP A 263 18.18 0.79 17.38
CA ASP A 263 17.63 0.01 18.50
C ASP A 263 16.20 -0.50 18.21
N GLY A 264 15.64 -0.17 17.06
CA GLY A 264 14.30 -0.58 16.62
C GLY A 264 13.15 0.09 17.36
N LYS A 265 13.41 1.10 18.20
CA LYS A 265 12.41 1.66 19.11
C LYS A 265 11.72 2.92 18.60
N ALA A 266 12.18 3.51 17.51
CA ALA A 266 11.57 4.69 16.94
C ALA A 266 11.84 4.83 15.45
N PHE A 267 11.09 5.72 14.81
CA PHE A 267 11.33 6.21 13.47
C PHE A 267 11.75 7.68 13.53
N LEU A 268 12.62 8.09 12.63
CA LEU A 268 12.84 9.49 12.30
C LEU A 268 12.20 9.77 10.95
N PHE A 269 11.66 10.96 10.76
CA PHE A 269 11.12 11.42 9.47
C PHE A 269 11.14 12.94 9.39
N ASN A 270 11.16 13.46 8.18
CA ASN A 270 11.00 14.89 7.93
C ASN A 270 9.53 15.27 7.91
N ARG A 271 9.18 16.37 8.59
CA ARG A 271 7.90 17.05 8.47
C ARG A 271 8.12 18.56 8.49
N GLU A 272 7.69 19.24 7.43
CA GLU A 272 7.77 20.70 7.33
C GLU A 272 9.19 21.26 7.56
N GLY A 273 10.20 20.55 7.02
CA GLY A 273 11.61 20.95 7.17
C GLY A 273 12.20 20.66 8.55
N ARG A 274 11.55 19.85 9.37
CA ARG A 274 12.00 19.44 10.70
C ARG A 274 12.11 17.93 10.81
N ILE A 275 13.15 17.46 11.47
CA ILE A 275 13.29 16.04 11.78
C ILE A 275 12.50 15.73 13.05
N ASN A 276 11.63 14.75 12.95
CA ASN A 276 10.79 14.28 14.04
C ASN A 276 11.15 12.85 14.42
N ARG A 277 11.05 12.54 15.71
CA ARG A 277 11.23 11.20 16.26
C ARG A 277 9.87 10.67 16.73
N LEU A 278 9.45 9.52 16.23
CA LEU A 278 8.24 8.83 16.62
C LEU A 278 8.59 7.51 17.31
N PRO A 279 8.35 7.35 18.63
CA PRO A 279 8.50 6.06 19.29
C PRO A 279 7.56 5.01 18.67
N VAL A 280 8.02 3.77 18.51
CA VAL A 280 7.19 2.67 18.04
C VAL A 280 5.99 2.47 18.99
N GLY A 281 4.77 2.42 18.41
CA GLY A 281 3.52 2.33 19.17
C GLY A 281 2.98 3.65 19.72
N SER A 282 3.64 4.78 19.40
CA SER A 282 3.15 6.13 19.74
C SER A 282 2.49 6.79 18.51
N ASP A 283 1.55 7.68 18.77
CA ASP A 283 0.96 8.61 17.78
C ASP A 283 1.45 10.06 17.96
N GLN A 284 2.45 10.27 18.85
CA GLN A 284 2.96 11.58 19.21
C GLN A 284 4.44 11.74 18.77
N PRO A 285 4.70 12.28 17.59
CA PRO A 285 6.06 12.59 17.16
C PRO A 285 6.63 13.78 17.96
N VAL A 286 7.93 13.73 18.25
CA VAL A 286 8.67 14.78 18.94
C VAL A 286 9.71 15.35 17.97
N THR A 287 9.69 16.66 17.78
CA THR A 287 10.67 17.35 16.92
C THR A 287 12.04 17.35 17.58
N ILE A 288 13.07 16.96 16.82
CA ILE A 288 14.47 17.07 17.22
C ILE A 288 14.92 18.52 16.96
N ASP A 289 15.52 19.15 17.97
CA ASP A 289 16.12 20.48 17.80
C ASP A 289 17.39 20.38 16.94
N THR A 290 17.32 20.91 15.73
CA THR A 290 18.44 20.97 14.78
C THR A 290 19.08 22.38 14.74
N GLY A 291 18.82 23.19 15.74
CA GLY A 291 19.38 24.55 15.85
C GLY A 291 18.99 25.42 14.65
N LEU A 292 20.00 25.96 13.96
CA LEU A 292 19.80 26.82 12.80
C LEU A 292 19.36 26.10 11.51
N ALA A 293 19.47 24.76 11.44
CA ALA A 293 19.04 23.96 10.32
C ALA A 293 17.52 23.71 10.43
N THR A 294 16.72 24.56 9.81
CA THR A 294 15.26 24.64 10.00
C THR A 294 14.45 24.34 8.74
N ARG A 295 15.15 24.06 7.65
CA ARG A 295 14.58 23.72 6.35
C ARG A 295 15.27 22.47 5.79
N CYS A 296 15.27 21.41 6.62
CA CYS A 296 15.77 20.11 6.20
C CYS A 296 14.90 19.57 5.06
N ASN A 297 15.55 18.99 4.06
CA ASN A 297 14.86 18.16 3.07
C ASN A 297 14.69 16.72 3.59
N ASN A 298 14.31 15.79 2.72
CA ASN A 298 14.08 14.39 3.07
C ASN A 298 15.38 13.59 3.36
N ASP A 299 16.58 14.11 3.03
CA ASP A 299 17.83 13.37 3.13
C ASP A 299 18.43 13.51 4.53
N HIS A 300 18.23 12.49 5.35
CA HIS A 300 18.77 12.44 6.70
C HIS A 300 19.07 11.00 7.12
N GLY A 301 19.97 10.81 8.09
CA GLY A 301 20.24 9.47 8.59
C GLY A 301 21.16 9.40 9.78
N ILE A 302 20.93 8.32 10.56
CA ILE A 302 21.57 8.07 11.84
C ILE A 302 22.96 7.47 11.63
N SER A 303 23.97 8.01 12.35
CA SER A 303 25.31 7.45 12.34
C SER A 303 25.37 5.98 12.82
N PRO A 304 26.37 5.19 12.41
CA PRO A 304 26.49 3.80 12.82
C PRO A 304 26.52 3.57 14.34
N ASP A 305 27.10 4.51 15.09
CA ASP A 305 27.17 4.48 16.56
C ASP A 305 25.91 5.05 17.26
N SER A 306 24.91 5.48 16.49
CA SER A 306 23.65 6.08 16.98
C SER A 306 23.81 7.37 17.79
N THR A 307 24.94 8.08 17.67
CA THR A 307 25.19 9.30 18.44
C THR A 307 24.90 10.58 17.66
N GLN A 308 24.88 10.51 16.33
CA GLN A 308 24.76 11.64 15.43
C GLN A 308 23.69 11.41 14.36
N LEU A 309 23.21 12.50 13.80
CA LEU A 309 22.30 12.54 12.68
C LEU A 309 22.91 13.41 11.59
N ALA A 310 23.07 12.91 10.39
CA ALA A 310 23.35 13.70 9.21
C ALA A 310 22.04 14.23 8.64
N ILE A 311 22.01 15.46 8.18
CA ILE A 311 20.86 16.14 7.59
C ILE A 311 21.32 16.98 6.41
N SER A 312 20.45 17.12 5.42
CA SER A 312 20.59 18.09 4.34
C SER A 312 19.63 19.24 4.59
N ASP A 313 20.15 20.48 4.64
CA ASP A 313 19.38 21.66 5.00
C ASP A 313 19.71 22.84 4.11
N ASN A 314 18.70 23.65 3.76
CA ASN A 314 18.83 24.83 2.92
C ASN A 314 18.47 26.16 3.63
N SER A 315 18.53 26.20 4.96
CA SER A 315 18.21 27.42 5.74
C SER A 315 19.25 28.48 5.64
N GLN A 316 20.49 28.11 5.32
CA GLN A 316 21.67 29.01 5.43
C GLN A 316 22.26 29.31 4.05
N GLY A 317 23.07 30.36 4.00
CA GLY A 317 23.87 30.75 2.83
C GLY A 317 23.01 31.20 1.65
N ASP A 318 23.21 30.56 0.51
CA ASP A 318 22.51 30.79 -0.76
C ASP A 318 21.14 30.12 -0.85
N HIS A 319 20.69 29.46 0.23
CA HIS A 319 19.47 28.65 0.32
C HIS A 319 19.50 27.39 -0.55
N GLU A 320 20.68 26.95 -0.94
CA GLU A 320 20.92 25.65 -1.54
C GLU A 320 21.27 24.63 -0.46
N SER A 321 20.94 23.35 -0.71
CA SER A 321 21.13 22.28 0.26
C SER A 321 22.60 22.06 0.61
N GLN A 322 22.89 21.93 1.91
CA GLN A 322 24.20 21.57 2.45
C GLN A 322 24.07 20.48 3.50
N VAL A 323 25.10 19.67 3.64
CA VAL A 323 25.12 18.58 4.62
C VAL A 323 25.65 19.08 5.96
N TYR A 324 24.89 18.77 7.01
CA TYR A 324 25.24 19.03 8.41
C TYR A 324 25.22 17.73 9.22
N ILE A 325 25.94 17.74 10.32
CA ILE A 325 25.86 16.72 11.37
C ILE A 325 25.39 17.38 12.66
N VAL A 326 24.43 16.77 13.34
CA VAL A 326 23.88 17.21 14.61
C VAL A 326 23.83 16.03 15.60
N PRO A 327 23.96 16.25 16.93
CA PRO A 327 23.75 15.18 17.90
C PRO A 327 22.35 14.55 17.75
N ILE A 328 22.22 13.22 17.93
CA ILE A 328 20.94 12.52 17.74
C ILE A 328 19.82 13.04 18.68
N GLY A 329 20.19 13.56 19.82
CA GLY A 329 19.27 14.20 20.79
C GLY A 329 18.96 15.68 20.50
N GLY A 330 19.50 16.22 19.41
CA GLY A 330 19.39 17.64 19.06
C GLY A 330 20.58 18.49 19.54
N GLY A 331 20.66 19.71 19.01
CA GLY A 331 21.71 20.69 19.34
C GLY A 331 22.22 21.46 18.13
N ALA A 332 23.37 22.11 18.28
CA ALA A 332 23.94 22.90 17.22
C ALA A 332 24.46 22.05 16.05
N PRO A 333 23.99 22.29 14.81
CA PRO A 333 24.45 21.57 13.64
C PRO A 333 25.86 22.04 13.24
N ARG A 334 26.70 21.10 12.84
CA ARG A 334 28.02 21.38 12.27
C ARG A 334 27.97 21.15 10.76
N ARG A 335 28.23 22.18 9.99
CA ARG A 335 28.28 22.10 8.53
C ARG A 335 29.45 21.22 8.08
N ILE A 336 29.21 20.31 7.15
CA ILE A 336 30.20 19.40 6.59
C ILE A 336 30.61 19.81 5.18
N THR A 337 29.64 19.96 4.26
CA THR A 337 29.96 20.42 2.90
C THR A 337 30.08 21.93 2.82
N GLN A 338 31.06 22.40 2.05
CA GLN A 338 31.28 23.85 1.84
C GLN A 338 30.64 24.33 0.54
N LYS A 339 30.49 23.43 -0.44
CA LYS A 339 29.83 23.70 -1.71
C LYS A 339 28.39 23.24 -1.68
N SER A 340 27.54 23.86 -2.47
CA SER A 340 26.10 23.60 -2.63
C SER A 340 25.73 23.49 -4.11
N PRO A 341 24.64 22.80 -4.47
CA PRO A 341 23.89 21.93 -3.57
C PRO A 341 24.64 20.65 -3.22
N SER A 342 24.35 20.10 -2.05
CA SER A 342 24.84 18.81 -1.56
C SER A 342 23.75 18.13 -0.75
N TYR A 343 23.44 16.86 -1.09
CA TYR A 343 22.35 16.06 -0.53
C TYR A 343 22.93 14.79 0.09
N TRP A 344 22.73 14.59 1.40
CA TRP A 344 23.26 13.43 2.11
C TRP A 344 22.46 12.17 1.76
N HIS A 345 23.15 11.00 1.65
CA HIS A 345 22.50 9.72 1.46
C HIS A 345 23.09 8.59 2.31
N GLY A 346 24.36 8.62 2.68
CA GLY A 346 24.94 7.48 3.37
C GLY A 346 26.06 7.80 4.35
N TRP A 347 26.12 7.02 5.44
CA TRP A 347 27.28 6.90 6.32
C TRP A 347 28.11 5.70 5.93
N SER A 348 29.46 5.83 5.93
CA SER A 348 30.32 4.64 5.95
C SER A 348 30.05 3.82 7.22
N PRO A 349 30.17 2.48 7.21
CA PRO A 349 29.91 1.65 8.39
C PRO A 349 30.78 1.97 9.60
N ASP A 350 31.97 2.52 9.40
CA ASP A 350 32.86 2.98 10.46
C ASP A 350 32.54 4.40 10.97
N GLY A 351 31.55 5.07 10.40
CA GLY A 351 31.10 6.41 10.77
C GLY A 351 32.04 7.55 10.41
N LYS A 352 33.11 7.29 9.63
CA LYS A 352 34.14 8.31 9.35
C LYS A 352 33.93 9.08 8.07
N THR A 353 33.06 8.59 7.16
CA THR A 353 32.86 9.19 5.84
C THR A 353 31.37 9.29 5.56
N LEU A 354 30.97 10.36 4.88
CA LEU A 354 29.63 10.54 4.32
C LEU A 354 29.68 10.37 2.82
N ALA A 355 28.67 9.70 2.25
CA ALA A 355 28.37 9.72 0.83
C ALA A 355 27.21 10.68 0.58
N PHE A 356 27.32 11.48 -0.46
CA PHE A 356 26.33 12.49 -0.80
C PHE A 356 26.29 12.73 -2.31
N VAL A 357 25.20 13.33 -2.77
CA VAL A 357 25.07 13.84 -4.14
C VAL A 357 25.40 15.32 -4.14
N GLY A 358 26.23 15.74 -5.09
CA GLY A 358 26.59 17.16 -5.24
C GLY A 358 26.50 17.58 -6.70
N GLN A 359 25.94 18.77 -6.94
CA GLN A 359 26.06 19.37 -8.26
C GLN A 359 27.36 20.19 -8.33
N ARG A 360 28.26 19.78 -9.22
CA ARG A 360 29.49 20.50 -9.50
C ARG A 360 29.64 20.60 -11.02
N ASP A 361 30.02 21.77 -11.50
CA ASP A 361 30.19 22.06 -12.94
C ASP A 361 28.95 21.73 -13.80
N GLY A 362 27.74 21.82 -13.19
CA GLY A 362 26.45 21.57 -13.86
C GLY A 362 25.97 20.11 -13.83
N GLU A 363 26.79 19.15 -13.38
CA GLU A 363 26.44 17.72 -13.29
C GLU A 363 26.22 17.30 -11.83
N PHE A 364 25.26 16.39 -11.61
CA PHE A 364 25.03 15.75 -10.32
C PHE A 364 25.77 14.42 -10.28
N ASP A 365 26.68 14.29 -9.33
CA ASP A 365 27.53 13.11 -9.15
C ASP A 365 27.62 12.70 -7.68
N ILE A 366 28.12 11.48 -7.48
CA ILE A 366 28.39 10.93 -6.16
C ILE A 366 29.72 11.45 -5.65
N TYR A 367 29.68 11.93 -4.42
CA TYR A 367 30.86 12.40 -3.68
C TYR A 367 30.95 11.72 -2.32
N THR A 368 32.16 11.69 -1.78
CA THR A 368 32.40 11.38 -0.36
C THR A 368 33.13 12.53 0.32
N ILE A 369 32.96 12.64 1.64
CA ILE A 369 33.63 13.64 2.47
C ILE A 369 33.85 13.05 3.87
N PRO A 370 35.00 13.31 4.54
CA PRO A 370 35.18 12.92 5.93
C PRO A 370 34.06 13.48 6.82
N ALA A 371 33.50 12.67 7.72
CA ALA A 371 32.49 13.12 8.66
C ALA A 371 33.00 14.25 9.59
N ALA A 372 34.33 14.36 9.77
CA ALA A 372 34.96 15.50 10.46
C ALA A 372 34.94 16.78 9.64
N GLY A 373 34.61 16.75 8.37
CA GLY A 373 34.78 17.81 7.38
C GLY A 373 36.15 17.69 6.67
N GLY A 374 36.36 18.49 5.64
CA GLY A 374 37.58 18.46 4.82
C GLY A 374 37.25 18.50 3.33
N ASP A 375 38.15 17.92 2.52
CA ASP A 375 38.00 17.90 1.07
C ASP A 375 37.01 16.84 0.63
N GLU A 376 36.11 17.20 -0.31
CA GLU A 376 35.23 16.27 -0.98
C GLU A 376 35.95 15.50 -2.09
N MET A 377 35.64 14.24 -2.27
CA MET A 377 36.17 13.38 -3.34
C MET A 377 35.02 12.96 -4.27
N ARG A 378 35.11 13.32 -5.54
CA ARG A 378 34.16 12.91 -6.58
C ARG A 378 34.43 11.44 -6.97
N LEU A 379 33.38 10.60 -6.94
CA LEU A 379 33.46 9.18 -7.25
C LEU A 379 32.90 8.83 -8.63
N THR A 380 31.95 9.60 -9.14
CA THR A 380 31.36 9.39 -10.47
C THR A 380 31.60 10.59 -11.39
N THR A 381 31.67 10.33 -12.69
CA THR A 381 31.91 11.33 -13.73
C THR A 381 31.17 10.99 -15.02
N ALA A 382 30.28 10.01 -14.99
CA ALA A 382 29.48 9.63 -16.14
C ALA A 382 28.48 10.77 -16.44
N LYS A 383 28.18 10.96 -17.73
CA LYS A 383 27.18 11.95 -18.12
C LYS A 383 25.79 11.50 -17.64
N GLY A 384 25.02 12.43 -17.11
CA GLY A 384 23.69 12.21 -16.58
C GLY A 384 23.66 12.23 -15.06
N LEU A 385 22.48 12.11 -14.49
CA LEU A 385 22.28 12.16 -13.03
C LEU A 385 22.74 10.84 -12.38
N ASP A 386 23.65 10.97 -11.41
CA ASP A 386 23.97 9.93 -10.44
C ASP A 386 23.48 10.37 -9.05
N ASP A 387 22.71 9.50 -8.34
CA ASP A 387 22.03 9.88 -7.10
C ASP A 387 21.92 8.70 -6.12
N GLY A 388 21.50 8.95 -4.88
CA GLY A 388 21.14 7.97 -3.87
C GLY A 388 22.29 7.06 -3.39
N PRO A 389 23.51 7.55 -3.10
CA PRO A 389 24.63 6.70 -2.70
C PRO A 389 24.47 6.13 -1.28
N GLU A 390 24.46 4.81 -1.14
CA GLU A 390 24.45 4.14 0.14
C GLU A 390 25.56 3.08 0.24
N TYR A 391 26.29 3.08 1.35
CA TYR A 391 27.32 2.06 1.62
C TYR A 391 26.69 0.71 1.90
N SER A 392 27.30 -0.36 1.37
CA SER A 392 27.04 -1.72 1.85
C SER A 392 27.43 -1.86 3.33
N PRO A 393 26.75 -2.71 4.13
CA PRO A 393 27.04 -2.90 5.55
C PRO A 393 28.50 -3.31 5.87
N ASP A 394 29.18 -3.97 4.92
CA ASP A 394 30.59 -4.35 5.04
C ASP A 394 31.56 -3.25 4.56
N GLY A 395 31.05 -2.14 4.06
CA GLY A 395 31.81 -0.96 3.60
C GLY A 395 32.59 -1.14 2.30
N LYS A 396 32.41 -2.28 1.61
CA LYS A 396 33.18 -2.54 0.38
C LYS A 396 32.63 -1.83 -0.85
N TYR A 397 31.31 -1.62 -0.88
CA TYR A 397 30.61 -1.03 -2.01
C TYR A 397 29.80 0.19 -1.61
N ILE A 398 29.58 1.06 -2.59
CA ILE A 398 28.54 2.08 -2.59
C ILE A 398 27.55 1.71 -3.68
N TYR A 399 26.27 1.54 -3.32
CA TYR A 399 25.16 1.38 -4.25
C TYR A 399 24.60 2.76 -4.55
N PHE A 400 24.17 2.98 -5.78
CA PHE A 400 23.64 4.27 -6.24
C PHE A 400 22.73 4.06 -7.45
N ASN A 401 22.01 5.06 -7.85
CA ASN A 401 21.24 5.05 -9.08
C ASN A 401 21.85 6.02 -10.12
N SER A 402 21.74 5.67 -11.40
CA SER A 402 22.33 6.41 -12.50
C SER A 402 21.49 6.29 -13.76
N GLU A 403 21.35 7.42 -14.49
CA GLU A 403 20.63 7.46 -15.77
C GLU A 403 21.54 7.26 -17.01
N ARG A 404 22.82 6.97 -16.80
CA ARG A 404 23.85 6.85 -17.86
C ARG A 404 23.52 5.85 -18.97
N THR A 405 22.57 4.94 -18.75
CA THR A 405 22.10 3.94 -19.73
C THR A 405 20.73 4.26 -20.33
N GLY A 406 20.18 5.46 -20.07
CA GLY A 406 18.93 5.97 -20.65
C GLY A 406 17.73 5.93 -19.69
N HIS A 407 17.57 4.89 -18.88
CA HIS A 407 16.67 4.83 -17.74
C HIS A 407 17.45 4.92 -16.44
N MET A 408 16.84 5.44 -15.39
CA MET A 408 17.43 5.41 -14.05
C MET A 408 17.53 3.96 -13.58
N GLN A 409 18.75 3.48 -13.38
CA GLN A 409 19.04 2.10 -13.00
C GLN A 409 19.94 2.03 -11.77
N ILE A 410 19.92 0.88 -11.08
CA ILE A 410 20.75 0.67 -9.88
C ILE A 410 22.14 0.19 -10.29
N TRP A 411 23.15 0.84 -9.74
CA TRP A 411 24.58 0.57 -9.92
C TRP A 411 25.24 0.34 -8.57
N ARG A 412 26.43 -0.23 -8.58
CA ARG A 412 27.35 -0.20 -7.45
C ARG A 412 28.77 0.07 -7.92
N MET A 413 29.60 0.51 -7.01
CA MET A 413 31.02 0.70 -7.19
C MET A 413 31.76 0.29 -5.90
N LYS A 414 33.06 0.06 -5.96
CA LYS A 414 33.88 0.00 -4.74
C LYS A 414 33.82 1.33 -3.98
N SER A 415 34.06 1.31 -2.68
CA SER A 415 34.00 2.51 -1.84
C SER A 415 34.99 3.61 -2.23
N ASP A 416 35.99 3.30 -3.06
CA ASP A 416 36.95 4.26 -3.65
C ASP A 416 36.49 4.82 -5.01
N GLY A 417 35.29 4.46 -5.50
CA GLY A 417 34.73 4.86 -6.79
C GLY A 417 35.10 3.98 -7.99
N SER A 418 35.98 2.99 -7.81
CA SER A 418 36.40 2.06 -8.86
C SER A 418 35.38 0.94 -9.10
N GLU A 419 35.53 0.20 -10.21
CA GLU A 419 34.73 -0.98 -10.57
C GLU A 419 33.21 -0.71 -10.56
N GLN A 420 32.78 0.35 -11.27
CA GLN A 420 31.37 0.68 -11.41
C GLN A 420 30.65 -0.34 -12.29
N GLU A 421 29.62 -0.97 -11.78
CA GLU A 421 28.83 -1.98 -12.49
C GLU A 421 27.33 -1.81 -12.26
N GLN A 422 26.56 -2.06 -13.31
CA GLN A 422 25.09 -2.08 -13.23
C GLN A 422 24.62 -3.40 -12.60
N ILE A 423 23.67 -3.32 -11.66
CA ILE A 423 23.22 -4.51 -10.92
C ILE A 423 22.21 -5.32 -11.73
N PHE A 424 21.30 -4.65 -12.41
CA PHE A 424 20.31 -5.24 -13.32
C PHE A 424 19.83 -4.18 -14.33
N THR A 425 19.07 -4.62 -15.34
CA THR A 425 18.45 -3.75 -16.35
C THR A 425 17.00 -4.11 -16.52
N ASP A 426 16.13 -3.11 -16.54
CA ASP A 426 14.75 -3.21 -17.01
C ASP A 426 14.31 -1.88 -17.68
N ASP A 427 13.05 -1.83 -18.13
CA ASP A 427 12.49 -0.66 -18.83
C ASP A 427 11.85 0.37 -17.86
N LEU A 428 12.05 0.22 -16.55
CA LEU A 428 11.49 1.09 -15.52
C LEU A 428 12.56 2.03 -14.95
N ASN A 429 12.14 3.03 -14.19
CA ASN A 429 13.06 3.94 -13.51
C ASN A 429 13.21 3.55 -12.03
N ASN A 430 14.43 3.14 -11.64
CA ASN A 430 14.76 2.57 -10.34
C ASN A 430 15.63 3.50 -9.50
N TRP A 431 15.18 3.84 -8.29
CA TRP A 431 15.74 4.88 -7.44
C TRP A 431 16.02 4.39 -6.02
N PHE A 432 17.01 5.00 -5.35
CA PHE A 432 17.30 4.88 -3.92
C PHE A 432 17.46 3.42 -3.45
N PRO A 433 18.57 2.75 -3.85
CA PRO A 433 18.86 1.40 -3.39
C PRO A 433 19.26 1.40 -1.91
N HIS A 434 18.50 0.69 -1.07
CA HIS A 434 18.79 0.54 0.36
C HIS A 434 19.12 -0.91 0.68
N ILE A 435 20.31 -1.14 1.24
CA ILE A 435 20.81 -2.48 1.55
C ILE A 435 20.39 -2.85 2.98
N SER A 436 19.86 -4.06 3.15
CA SER A 436 19.51 -4.55 4.49
C SER A 436 20.74 -4.62 5.40
N PRO A 437 20.58 -4.40 6.72
CA PRO A 437 21.70 -4.47 7.68
C PRO A 437 22.50 -5.77 7.64
N ASP A 438 21.89 -6.90 7.28
CA ASP A 438 22.55 -8.20 7.11
C ASP A 438 23.22 -8.39 5.73
N GLY A 439 23.07 -7.40 4.82
CA GLY A 439 23.65 -7.41 3.48
C GLY A 439 23.00 -8.34 2.47
N LYS A 440 21.87 -8.97 2.79
CA LYS A 440 21.27 -10.02 1.93
C LYS A 440 20.21 -9.50 0.97
N TRP A 441 19.63 -8.34 1.24
CA TRP A 441 18.54 -7.78 0.48
C TRP A 441 18.82 -6.33 0.06
N MET A 442 18.26 -5.96 -1.06
CA MET A 442 18.18 -4.58 -1.52
C MET A 442 16.71 -4.24 -1.79
N VAL A 443 16.21 -3.17 -1.17
CA VAL A 443 14.93 -2.55 -1.52
C VAL A 443 15.20 -1.27 -2.29
N PHE A 444 14.34 -0.94 -3.25
CA PHE A 444 14.44 0.27 -4.05
C PHE A 444 13.05 0.72 -4.54
N LEU A 445 12.95 2.00 -4.87
CA LEU A 445 11.74 2.61 -5.40
C LEU A 445 11.72 2.52 -6.92
N THR A 446 10.59 2.14 -7.51
CA THR A 446 10.44 2.01 -8.96
C THR A 446 9.26 2.83 -9.46
N TYR A 447 9.52 3.65 -10.45
CA TYR A 447 8.52 4.40 -11.23
C TYR A 447 8.27 3.76 -12.58
N GLY A 448 7.15 4.11 -13.22
CA GLY A 448 6.92 3.78 -14.62
C GLY A 448 7.98 4.37 -15.56
N ALA A 449 8.13 3.76 -16.72
CA ALA A 449 9.12 4.17 -17.74
C ALA A 449 8.93 5.61 -18.24
N ASP A 450 7.71 6.12 -18.19
CA ASP A 450 7.31 7.45 -18.64
C ASP A 450 7.51 8.56 -17.59
N VAL A 451 7.92 8.20 -16.37
CA VAL A 451 8.09 9.16 -15.26
C VAL A 451 9.52 9.67 -15.26
N MET A 452 9.69 10.95 -15.54
CA MET A 452 11.00 11.63 -15.47
C MET A 452 11.33 12.04 -14.02
N GLY A 453 12.58 11.77 -13.60
CA GLY A 453 13.03 12.04 -12.23
C GLY A 453 12.33 11.17 -11.20
N HIS A 454 12.19 11.69 -9.99
CA HIS A 454 11.55 11.02 -8.86
C HIS A 454 10.47 11.89 -8.18
N PRO A 455 9.44 12.36 -8.93
CA PRO A 455 8.43 13.26 -8.38
C PRO A 455 7.57 12.55 -7.32
N GLU A 456 6.97 13.36 -6.45
CA GLU A 456 5.92 12.93 -5.53
C GLU A 456 4.59 12.69 -6.25
N GLY A 457 3.65 12.00 -5.58
CA GLY A 457 2.27 11.85 -6.07
C GLY A 457 2.15 10.99 -7.31
N LYS A 458 2.86 9.87 -7.34
CA LYS A 458 2.85 8.87 -8.39
C LYS A 458 2.49 7.49 -7.86
N ASP A 459 1.90 6.66 -8.73
CA ASP A 459 1.84 5.22 -8.49
C ASP A 459 3.25 4.67 -8.67
N VAL A 460 3.79 4.07 -7.60
CA VAL A 460 5.14 3.53 -7.54
C VAL A 460 5.14 2.15 -6.91
N MET A 461 6.27 1.47 -7.03
CA MET A 461 6.48 0.16 -6.43
C MET A 461 7.71 0.18 -5.53
N LEU A 462 7.61 -0.43 -4.36
CA LEU A 462 8.77 -0.92 -3.64
C LEU A 462 9.11 -2.30 -4.20
N ARG A 463 10.34 -2.46 -4.66
CA ARG A 463 10.82 -3.72 -5.20
C ARG A 463 11.97 -4.25 -4.34
N LEU A 464 12.03 -5.55 -4.21
CA LEU A 464 13.00 -6.27 -3.39
C LEU A 464 13.83 -7.21 -4.27
N MET A 465 15.15 -7.21 -4.07
CA MET A 465 16.10 -8.08 -4.75
C MET A 465 17.02 -8.77 -3.75
N SER A 466 17.27 -10.07 -3.92
CA SER A 466 18.29 -10.78 -3.15
C SER A 466 19.70 -10.40 -3.63
N LEU A 467 20.57 -10.10 -2.67
CA LEU A 467 22.01 -9.87 -2.89
C LEU A 467 22.86 -11.08 -2.55
N ASP A 468 22.25 -12.20 -2.12
CA ASP A 468 22.98 -13.44 -1.86
C ASP A 468 23.73 -13.90 -3.14
N PRO A 469 25.07 -14.00 -3.11
CA PRO A 469 25.84 -14.43 -4.28
C PRO A 469 25.57 -15.88 -4.68
N ASN A 470 25.02 -16.69 -3.76
CA ASN A 470 24.67 -18.09 -4.00
C ASN A 470 23.21 -18.26 -4.47
N ALA A 471 22.40 -17.21 -4.47
CA ALA A 471 21.05 -17.28 -4.99
C ALA A 471 21.09 -17.58 -6.50
N THR A 472 20.51 -18.71 -6.89
CA THR A 472 20.41 -19.13 -8.30
C THR A 472 19.42 -18.29 -9.09
N ASP A 473 18.53 -17.61 -8.40
CA ASP A 473 17.52 -16.70 -8.98
C ASP A 473 17.60 -15.35 -8.25
N LYS A 474 18.16 -14.36 -8.93
CA LYS A 474 18.16 -12.96 -8.47
C LYS A 474 16.84 -12.28 -8.83
N LYS A 475 15.73 -12.96 -8.59
CA LYS A 475 14.39 -12.46 -8.91
C LYS A 475 14.12 -11.16 -8.17
N ILE A 476 13.70 -10.16 -8.92
CA ILE A 476 13.16 -8.93 -8.38
C ILE A 476 11.66 -9.17 -8.14
N THR A 477 11.20 -8.94 -6.91
CA THR A 477 9.80 -9.07 -6.51
C THR A 477 9.21 -7.70 -6.17
N VAL A 478 7.94 -7.51 -6.43
CA VAL A 478 7.20 -6.33 -5.94
C VAL A 478 6.81 -6.60 -4.49
N LEU A 479 7.34 -5.78 -3.59
CA LEU A 479 7.04 -5.86 -2.16
C LEU A 479 5.76 -5.09 -1.82
N ALA A 480 5.58 -3.92 -2.43
CA ALA A 480 4.36 -3.12 -2.28
C ALA A 480 4.13 -2.24 -3.52
N LYS A 481 2.87 -2.05 -3.90
CA LYS A 481 2.41 -0.99 -4.81
C LYS A 481 1.75 0.09 -3.96
N LEU A 482 2.02 1.36 -4.23
CA LEU A 482 1.52 2.47 -3.43
C LEU A 482 1.49 3.78 -4.22
N PHE A 483 0.69 4.72 -3.76
CA PHE A 483 0.78 6.10 -4.20
C PHE A 483 1.82 6.81 -3.33
N GLY A 484 2.92 7.26 -3.97
CA GLY A 484 4.11 7.73 -3.27
C GLY A 484 5.05 8.55 -4.15
N GLY A 485 6.31 8.19 -4.18
CA GLY A 485 7.36 8.84 -4.94
C GLY A 485 8.41 9.52 -4.05
N GLN A 486 8.78 10.76 -4.35
CA GLN A 486 9.68 11.53 -3.52
C GLN A 486 9.21 11.52 -2.06
N GLY A 487 10.10 11.20 -1.14
CA GLY A 487 9.82 11.09 0.30
C GLY A 487 9.38 9.69 0.75
N THR A 488 9.14 8.75 -0.15
CA THR A 488 8.71 7.39 0.21
C THR A 488 9.81 6.61 0.94
N ILE A 489 11.01 6.47 0.34
CA ILE A 489 12.17 5.78 0.92
C ILE A 489 13.50 6.43 0.51
N ASN A 490 13.60 7.75 0.51
CA ASN A 490 14.84 8.44 0.09
C ASN A 490 16.05 8.17 1.00
N VAL A 491 15.84 7.56 2.16
CA VAL A 491 16.85 7.31 3.19
C VAL A 491 16.82 5.86 3.64
N PRO A 492 17.88 5.33 4.28
CA PRO A 492 17.92 3.97 4.80
C PRO A 492 16.72 3.68 5.73
N SER A 493 15.86 2.75 5.32
CA SER A 493 14.55 2.52 5.94
C SER A 493 14.34 1.11 6.46
N TRP A 494 15.41 0.29 6.51
CA TRP A 494 15.36 -1.07 7.02
C TRP A 494 15.22 -1.13 8.54
N SER A 495 14.44 -2.11 9.02
CA SER A 495 14.49 -2.48 10.44
C SER A 495 15.88 -3.05 10.80
N PRO A 496 16.34 -2.88 12.06
CA PRO A 496 17.68 -3.36 12.46
C PRO A 496 17.88 -4.88 12.31
N ASP A 497 16.80 -5.65 12.33
CA ASP A 497 16.81 -7.11 12.16
C ASP A 497 16.70 -7.57 10.70
N SER A 498 16.68 -6.64 9.75
CA SER A 498 16.58 -6.89 8.30
C SER A 498 15.27 -7.56 7.84
N LYS A 499 14.22 -7.54 8.66
CA LYS A 499 12.96 -8.24 8.37
C LYS A 499 11.87 -7.36 7.79
N GLN A 500 11.98 -6.05 7.95
CA GLN A 500 10.95 -5.11 7.53
C GLN A 500 11.57 -3.87 6.90
N VAL A 501 10.78 -3.23 6.04
CA VAL A 501 11.09 -1.92 5.46
C VAL A 501 10.03 -0.93 5.92
N ALA A 502 10.45 0.25 6.39
CA ALA A 502 9.56 1.37 6.64
C ALA A 502 9.49 2.26 5.40
N PHE A 503 8.31 2.81 5.11
CA PHE A 503 8.13 3.73 3.99
C PHE A 503 6.96 4.68 4.24
N VAL A 504 6.88 5.74 3.46
CA VAL A 504 5.73 6.66 3.49
C VAL A 504 4.96 6.54 2.19
N SER A 505 3.66 6.30 2.29
CA SER A 505 2.70 6.47 1.21
C SER A 505 1.88 7.75 1.42
N TYR A 506 1.28 8.24 0.35
CA TYR A 506 0.44 9.43 0.37
C TYR A 506 -1.00 9.11 0.04
N MET A 507 -1.91 9.94 0.54
CA MET A 507 -3.34 9.91 0.23
C MET A 507 -3.79 11.32 -0.11
N ILE A 508 -4.69 11.45 -1.08
CA ILE A 508 -5.25 12.74 -1.50
C ILE A 508 -6.76 12.66 -1.33
N LEU A 509 -7.24 13.01 -0.14
CA LEU A 509 -8.64 12.88 0.21
C LEU A 509 -9.44 14.14 -0.14
N PRO A 510 -10.70 13.99 -0.57
CA PRO A 510 -11.65 15.10 -0.59
C PRO A 510 -11.83 15.69 0.82
N SER A 511 -12.03 16.99 0.94
CA SER A 511 -12.17 17.66 2.24
C SER A 511 -13.45 17.28 3.02
N GLU A 512 -14.35 16.52 2.42
CA GLU A 512 -15.59 16.03 3.04
C GLU A 512 -15.45 14.63 3.66
N ASP A 513 -14.32 13.97 3.46
CA ASP A 513 -13.99 12.65 4.01
C ASP A 513 -13.03 12.77 5.20
#